data_5364a0cbadbc997713451a5f3cf67f96
#
_entry.id   5364a0cbadbc997713451a5f3cf67f96
#
_cell.length_a   1.000
_cell.length_b   1.000
_cell.length_c   1.000
_cell.angle_alpha   90.00
_cell.angle_beta   90.00
_cell.angle_gamma   90.00
#
_symmetry.space_group_name_H-M   'P 1'
#
loop_
_entity.id
_entity.type
_entity.pdbx_description
1 polymer ?
#
loop_
_entity_poly.entity_id
_entity_poly.type
_entity_poly.pdbx_seq_one_letter_code
_entity_poly.pdbx_strand_id
1 'polypeptide(L)'
;MAKSEAKTVGIVDTEEALTAKIAEVRAAQAIFATYTQEQVDKIFKAAAIAANKARIPLAKMAVEETGMGIVEDKVIKNNYAAEHIYNKYKNVQTCGVFEENKAYGTMRIYEPIGLIAAVIPTTNPTSTAIFKTLICLKTRNGIIISPHPRAKKSTIAAAKIVYDAAVAAGAPKGIIGWIDVPSLELTNMIMRESDTILATGGPGMVKAAYSSGTPALGVGAGNASAIIDSSADIVNAVNSIIHSKTFDNGMICATEQTVIADKTVYNDVKKEFIKRGCYFLNDEEADKIRKTMLINGALNAKIVGQRPVTIAKMAGFEVPEDTKVLIGEATSTAPEE
;
A
#
# COMPACT_ATOMS: atom_id res chain seq x y z
N MET A 1 -21.22 33.13 19.79
CA MET A 1 -21.17 31.68 19.58
C MET A 1 -19.86 31.17 20.14
N ALA A 2 -19.90 30.40 21.23
CA ALA A 2 -18.71 29.85 21.89
C ALA A 2 -17.99 28.88 20.97
N LYS A 3 -16.70 29.09 20.68
CA LYS A 3 -15.83 28.14 20.07
C LYS A 3 -15.68 26.95 21.04
N SER A 4 -16.39 25.87 20.80
CA SER A 4 -16.12 24.60 21.46
C SER A 4 -14.70 24.18 21.02
N GLU A 5 -13.73 24.32 21.92
CA GLU A 5 -12.42 23.67 21.74
C GLU A 5 -12.67 22.18 21.71
N ALA A 6 -12.51 21.57 20.53
CA ALA A 6 -12.57 20.12 20.38
C ALA A 6 -11.47 19.53 21.28
N LYS A 7 -11.87 18.80 22.33
CA LYS A 7 -10.92 18.04 23.17
C LYS A 7 -10.21 17.05 22.26
N THR A 8 -8.88 17.16 22.18
CA THR A 8 -8.05 16.22 21.44
C THR A 8 -8.28 14.82 22.03
N VAL A 9 -8.73 13.88 21.21
CA VAL A 9 -8.93 12.49 21.63
C VAL A 9 -7.56 11.89 21.96
N GLY A 10 -7.47 11.21 23.11
CA GLY A 10 -6.26 10.52 23.55
C GLY A 10 -5.92 9.31 22.67
N ILE A 11 -5.28 8.31 23.26
CA ILE A 11 -4.95 7.02 22.58
C ILE A 11 -6.25 6.33 22.14
N VAL A 12 -6.29 5.89 20.89
CA VAL A 12 -7.42 5.14 20.30
C VAL A 12 -7.15 3.65 20.40
N ASP A 13 -7.67 3.02 21.43
CA ASP A 13 -7.50 1.60 21.77
C ASP A 13 -8.80 0.90 22.18
N THR A 14 -9.91 1.65 22.28
CA THR A 14 -11.25 1.15 22.61
C THR A 14 -12.29 1.65 21.60
N GLU A 15 -13.48 1.07 21.60
CA GLU A 15 -14.61 1.51 20.76
C GLU A 15 -15.07 2.93 21.10
N GLU A 16 -15.09 3.28 22.39
CA GLU A 16 -15.46 4.62 22.83
C GLU A 16 -14.45 5.67 22.34
N ALA A 17 -13.15 5.38 22.45
CA ALA A 17 -12.09 6.25 21.95
C ALA A 17 -12.16 6.40 20.41
N LEU A 18 -12.47 5.31 19.71
CA LEU A 18 -12.66 5.33 18.25
C LEU A 18 -13.90 6.13 17.87
N THR A 19 -15.03 5.98 18.58
CA THR A 19 -16.25 6.76 18.36
C THR A 19 -15.96 8.25 18.52
N ALA A 20 -15.24 8.64 19.56
CA ALA A 20 -14.83 10.02 19.78
C ALA A 20 -13.91 10.53 18.65
N LYS A 21 -12.97 9.70 18.18
CA LYS A 21 -12.07 10.01 17.04
C LYS A 21 -12.85 10.19 15.75
N ILE A 22 -13.84 9.34 15.48
CA ILE A 22 -14.73 9.47 14.30
C ILE A 22 -15.44 10.81 14.33
N ALA A 23 -16.00 11.22 15.49
CA ALA A 23 -16.68 12.50 15.64
C ALA A 23 -15.70 13.68 15.42
N GLU A 24 -14.47 13.61 15.95
CA GLU A 24 -13.43 14.62 15.75
C GLU A 24 -13.09 14.77 14.26
N VAL A 25 -12.84 13.64 13.55
CA VAL A 25 -12.47 13.68 12.13
C VAL A 25 -13.63 14.16 11.26
N ARG A 26 -14.87 13.76 11.55
CA ARG A 26 -16.06 14.25 10.83
C ARG A 26 -16.25 15.76 11.01
N ALA A 27 -16.06 16.28 12.21
CA ALA A 27 -16.13 17.72 12.47
C ALA A 27 -15.04 18.50 11.71
N ALA A 28 -13.81 18.00 11.70
CA ALA A 28 -12.71 18.58 10.93
C ALA A 28 -12.97 18.50 9.41
N GLN A 29 -13.51 17.38 8.93
CA GLN A 29 -13.84 17.19 7.52
C GLN A 29 -14.95 18.15 7.05
N ALA A 30 -15.97 18.39 7.86
CA ALA A 30 -17.03 19.36 7.54
C ALA A 30 -16.46 20.78 7.34
N ILE A 31 -15.46 21.18 8.14
CA ILE A 31 -14.74 22.43 7.94
C ILE A 31 -13.89 22.37 6.66
N PHE A 32 -13.16 21.27 6.45
CA PHE A 32 -12.28 21.12 5.29
C PHE A 32 -13.05 21.07 3.96
N ALA A 33 -14.29 20.57 3.97
CA ALA A 33 -15.17 20.55 2.81
C ALA A 33 -15.44 21.93 2.20
N THR A 34 -15.36 23.00 3.02
CA THR A 34 -15.56 24.40 2.59
C THR A 34 -14.32 25.06 1.98
N TYR A 35 -13.16 24.37 1.96
CA TYR A 35 -11.92 24.98 1.51
C TYR A 35 -11.87 25.12 -0.01
N THR A 36 -11.20 26.20 -0.46
CA THR A 36 -10.96 26.47 -1.87
C THR A 36 -9.86 25.57 -2.41
N GLN A 37 -9.79 25.44 -3.74
CA GLN A 37 -8.71 24.70 -4.41
C GLN A 37 -7.32 25.19 -4.00
N GLU A 38 -7.12 26.50 -3.89
CA GLU A 38 -5.83 27.09 -3.49
C GLU A 38 -5.42 26.68 -2.08
N GLN A 39 -6.36 26.68 -1.13
CA GLN A 39 -6.12 26.23 0.26
C GLN A 39 -5.75 24.74 0.29
N VAL A 40 -6.48 23.93 -0.46
CA VAL A 40 -6.23 22.48 -0.59
C VAL A 40 -4.85 22.21 -1.20
N ASP A 41 -4.50 22.92 -2.29
CA ASP A 41 -3.23 22.73 -2.98
C ASP A 41 -2.02 23.14 -2.13
N LYS A 42 -2.16 24.20 -1.33
CA LYS A 42 -1.15 24.61 -0.33
C LYS A 42 -0.92 23.51 0.71
N ILE A 43 -1.99 22.93 1.25
CA ILE A 43 -1.93 21.86 2.25
C ILE A 43 -1.33 20.60 1.64
N PHE A 44 -1.80 20.18 0.46
CA PHE A 44 -1.32 19.01 -0.25
C PHE A 44 0.19 19.10 -0.54
N LYS A 45 0.66 20.27 -0.99
CA LYS A 45 2.08 20.55 -1.25
C LYS A 45 2.92 20.42 0.03
N ALA A 46 2.51 21.06 1.10
CA ALA A 46 3.24 21.05 2.38
C ALA A 46 3.35 19.63 2.95
N ALA A 47 2.25 18.89 2.94
CA ALA A 47 2.18 17.51 3.40
C ALA A 47 3.08 16.57 2.57
N ALA A 48 3.06 16.70 1.23
CA ALA A 48 3.90 15.90 0.33
C ALA A 48 5.39 16.18 0.53
N ILE A 49 5.78 17.45 0.68
CA ILE A 49 7.19 17.82 0.95
C ILE A 49 7.67 17.24 2.28
N ALA A 50 6.86 17.32 3.34
CA ALA A 50 7.21 16.78 4.64
C ALA A 50 7.38 15.26 4.60
N ALA A 51 6.45 14.55 3.97
CA ALA A 51 6.52 13.11 3.76
C ALA A 51 7.79 12.70 2.98
N ASN A 52 8.10 13.43 1.91
CA ASN A 52 9.29 13.14 1.10
C ASN A 52 10.61 13.41 1.87
N LYS A 53 10.67 14.47 2.67
CA LYS A 53 11.82 14.73 3.54
C LYS A 53 12.06 13.60 4.55
N ALA A 54 11.00 12.96 5.03
CA ALA A 54 11.05 11.86 5.99
C ALA A 54 11.20 10.48 5.35
N ARG A 55 11.34 10.36 4.02
CA ARG A 55 11.35 9.08 3.30
C ARG A 55 12.41 8.08 3.80
N ILE A 56 13.59 8.56 4.19
CA ILE A 56 14.70 7.71 4.67
C ILE A 56 14.43 7.19 6.09
N PRO A 57 14.19 8.04 7.12
CA PRO A 57 13.92 7.53 8.47
C PRO A 57 12.66 6.64 8.52
N LEU A 58 11.62 6.94 7.74
CA LEU A 58 10.43 6.10 7.66
C LEU A 58 10.73 4.73 7.03
N ALA A 59 11.59 4.65 6.01
CA ALA A 59 12.00 3.39 5.41
C ALA A 59 12.77 2.52 6.40
N LYS A 60 13.73 3.10 7.12
CA LYS A 60 14.50 2.40 8.18
C LYS A 60 13.56 1.87 9.26
N MET A 61 12.67 2.71 9.78
CA MET A 61 11.68 2.32 10.80
C MET A 61 10.78 1.17 10.33
N ALA A 62 10.34 1.19 9.08
CA ALA A 62 9.48 0.14 8.52
C ALA A 62 10.21 -1.21 8.43
N VAL A 63 11.47 -1.24 7.99
CA VAL A 63 12.26 -2.48 7.93
C VAL A 63 12.56 -2.99 9.34
N GLU A 64 12.98 -2.11 10.25
CA GLU A 64 13.27 -2.45 11.64
C GLU A 64 12.05 -3.04 12.37
N GLU A 65 10.86 -2.43 12.19
CA GLU A 65 9.62 -2.89 12.83
C GLU A 65 9.09 -4.20 12.25
N THR A 66 9.17 -4.37 10.93
CA THR A 66 8.53 -5.50 10.24
C THR A 66 9.46 -6.67 9.96
N GLY A 67 10.78 -6.43 9.92
CA GLY A 67 11.77 -7.41 9.45
C GLY A 67 11.65 -7.74 7.95
N MET A 68 10.98 -6.88 7.16
CA MET A 68 10.63 -7.17 5.77
C MET A 68 11.22 -6.16 4.79
N GLY A 69 11.77 -6.66 3.69
CA GLY A 69 12.20 -5.86 2.55
C GLY A 69 13.55 -5.18 2.72
N ILE A 70 13.78 -4.15 1.91
CA ILE A 70 15.06 -3.45 1.74
C ILE A 70 14.85 -1.96 2.00
N VAL A 71 15.72 -1.35 2.83
CA VAL A 71 15.60 0.07 3.22
C VAL A 71 15.63 0.99 2.00
N GLU A 72 16.58 0.77 1.08
CA GLU A 72 16.79 1.58 -0.12
C GLU A 72 15.55 1.59 -1.01
N ASP A 73 14.94 0.42 -1.20
CA ASP A 73 13.74 0.26 -2.01
C ASP A 73 12.51 0.90 -1.34
N LYS A 74 12.42 0.80 0.00
CA LYS A 74 11.36 1.50 0.74
C LYS A 74 11.53 3.02 0.71
N VAL A 75 12.76 3.54 0.61
CA VAL A 75 12.99 4.97 0.35
C VAL A 75 12.40 5.38 -0.99
N ILE A 76 12.60 4.56 -2.04
CA ILE A 76 12.02 4.80 -3.37
C ILE A 76 10.48 4.75 -3.30
N LYS A 77 9.89 3.76 -2.59
CA LYS A 77 8.44 3.68 -2.39
C LYS A 77 7.87 4.91 -1.68
N ASN A 78 8.54 5.38 -0.63
CA ASN A 78 8.11 6.56 0.10
C ASN A 78 8.22 7.83 -0.76
N ASN A 79 9.29 7.95 -1.57
CA ASN A 79 9.44 9.04 -2.55
C ASN A 79 8.32 9.00 -3.59
N TYR A 80 8.01 7.82 -4.13
CA TYR A 80 6.91 7.65 -5.09
C TYR A 80 5.58 8.09 -4.47
N ALA A 81 5.26 7.62 -3.27
CA ALA A 81 4.02 7.95 -2.57
C ALA A 81 3.88 9.44 -2.23
N ALA A 82 4.99 10.14 -2.03
CA ALA A 82 5.01 11.57 -1.72
C ALA A 82 5.18 12.44 -2.98
N GLU A 83 6.36 12.41 -3.60
CA GLU A 83 6.74 13.34 -4.66
C GLU A 83 6.08 13.04 -6.00
N HIS A 84 6.10 11.77 -6.45
CA HIS A 84 5.49 11.41 -7.72
C HIS A 84 3.97 11.58 -7.69
N ILE A 85 3.33 11.20 -6.58
CA ILE A 85 1.88 11.41 -6.38
C ILE A 85 1.55 12.90 -6.35
N TYR A 86 2.34 13.72 -5.63
CA TYR A 86 2.15 15.16 -5.65
C TYR A 86 2.27 15.73 -7.08
N ASN A 87 3.34 15.38 -7.80
CA ASN A 87 3.56 15.89 -9.16
C ASN A 87 2.46 15.47 -10.13
N LYS A 88 1.91 14.25 -9.97
CA LYS A 88 0.79 13.76 -10.78
C LYS A 88 -0.50 14.55 -10.54
N TYR A 89 -0.81 14.90 -9.30
CA TYR A 89 -2.12 15.44 -8.91
C TYR A 89 -2.13 16.93 -8.54
N LYS A 90 -0.98 17.61 -8.45
CA LYS A 90 -0.90 19.02 -8.04
C LYS A 90 -1.76 19.98 -8.86
N ASN A 91 -1.94 19.70 -10.15
CA ASN A 91 -2.70 20.53 -11.08
C ASN A 91 -4.12 19.99 -11.33
N VAL A 92 -4.52 18.89 -10.68
CA VAL A 92 -5.86 18.32 -10.84
C VAL A 92 -6.83 19.11 -9.98
N GLN A 93 -7.90 19.61 -10.61
CA GLN A 93 -9.00 20.25 -9.90
C GLN A 93 -9.77 19.20 -9.08
N THR A 94 -10.06 19.52 -7.83
CA THR A 94 -10.80 18.64 -6.89
C THR A 94 -11.85 19.40 -6.08
N CYS A 95 -12.06 20.68 -6.40
CA CYS A 95 -13.01 21.55 -5.70
C CYS A 95 -13.88 22.32 -6.68
N GLY A 96 -15.15 22.46 -6.36
CA GLY A 96 -16.08 23.34 -7.08
C GLY A 96 -16.52 22.83 -8.45
N VAL A 97 -17.09 23.69 -9.24
CA VAL A 97 -17.60 23.37 -10.58
C VAL A 97 -16.44 23.13 -11.53
N PHE A 98 -16.38 21.98 -12.19
CA PHE A 98 -15.37 21.66 -13.18
C PHE A 98 -15.90 21.56 -14.62
N GLU A 99 -17.21 21.44 -14.78
CA GLU A 99 -17.87 21.41 -16.08
C GLU A 99 -19.26 22.03 -15.98
N GLU A 100 -19.60 22.89 -16.94
CA GLU A 100 -20.94 23.43 -17.12
C GLU A 100 -21.41 23.17 -18.54
N ASN A 101 -22.55 22.51 -18.70
CA ASN A 101 -23.16 22.26 -19.99
C ASN A 101 -24.42 23.12 -20.13
N LYS A 102 -24.29 24.28 -20.77
CA LYS A 102 -25.40 25.23 -20.95
C LYS A 102 -26.53 24.71 -21.84
N ALA A 103 -26.22 23.81 -22.79
CA ALA A 103 -27.22 23.25 -23.68
C ALA A 103 -28.21 22.33 -22.93
N TYR A 104 -27.75 21.64 -21.91
CA TYR A 104 -28.54 20.73 -21.07
C TYR A 104 -28.88 21.31 -19.70
N GLY A 105 -28.38 22.51 -19.36
CA GLY A 105 -28.61 23.11 -18.05
C GLY A 105 -28.00 22.29 -16.89
N THR A 106 -26.89 21.58 -17.12
CA THR A 106 -26.24 20.71 -16.13
C THR A 106 -24.88 21.22 -15.71
N MET A 107 -24.51 20.96 -14.46
CA MET A 107 -23.17 21.20 -13.92
C MET A 107 -22.62 19.95 -13.27
N ARG A 108 -21.29 19.76 -13.37
CA ARG A 108 -20.55 18.74 -12.59
C ARG A 108 -19.71 19.45 -11.55
N ILE A 109 -19.82 19.01 -10.31
CA ILE A 109 -19.18 19.63 -9.15
C ILE A 109 -18.36 18.57 -8.41
N TYR A 110 -17.12 18.92 -8.02
CA TYR A 110 -16.30 18.07 -7.16
C TYR A 110 -16.67 18.31 -5.69
N GLU A 111 -17.17 17.27 -5.04
CA GLU A 111 -17.48 17.24 -3.61
C GLU A 111 -16.68 16.16 -2.89
N PRO A 112 -16.28 16.35 -1.61
CA PRO A 112 -15.66 15.29 -0.82
C PRO A 112 -16.65 14.16 -0.54
N ILE A 113 -16.14 12.96 -0.36
CA ILE A 113 -16.94 11.79 0.04
C ILE A 113 -17.32 11.88 1.53
N GLY A 114 -16.39 12.33 2.38
CA GLY A 114 -16.58 12.43 3.82
C GLY A 114 -15.44 11.79 4.61
N LEU A 115 -15.77 10.83 5.48
CA LEU A 115 -14.81 10.06 6.27
C LEU A 115 -14.35 8.82 5.53
N ILE A 116 -13.05 8.65 5.40
CA ILE A 116 -12.43 7.49 4.75
C ILE A 116 -11.81 6.57 5.82
N ALA A 117 -12.19 5.29 5.81
CA ALA A 117 -11.46 4.24 6.54
C ALA A 117 -10.28 3.75 5.70
N ALA A 118 -9.07 3.81 6.24
CA ALA A 118 -7.87 3.39 5.53
C ALA A 118 -7.19 2.21 6.22
N VAL A 119 -7.29 1.02 5.66
CA VAL A 119 -6.59 -0.17 6.14
C VAL A 119 -5.21 -0.25 5.49
N ILE A 120 -4.16 -0.36 6.31
CA ILE A 120 -2.76 -0.30 5.89
C ILE A 120 -2.08 -1.66 6.08
N PRO A 121 -1.36 -2.19 5.07
CA PRO A 121 -0.71 -3.50 5.15
C PRO A 121 0.64 -3.44 5.86
N THR A 122 1.18 -4.59 6.25
CA THR A 122 2.55 -4.73 6.81
C THR A 122 3.64 -4.48 5.78
N THR A 123 3.38 -4.88 4.54
CA THR A 123 4.39 -4.89 3.46
C THR A 123 4.82 -3.50 3.01
N ASN A 124 3.89 -2.54 3.04
CA ASN A 124 4.12 -1.17 2.57
C ASN A 124 3.50 -0.15 3.55
N PRO A 125 3.89 -0.15 4.84
CA PRO A 125 3.16 0.60 5.86
C PRO A 125 3.27 2.11 5.66
N THR A 126 4.48 2.62 5.46
CA THR A 126 4.75 4.05 5.37
C THR A 126 4.27 4.66 4.05
N SER A 127 4.63 4.04 2.92
CA SER A 127 4.23 4.54 1.60
C SER A 127 2.71 4.51 1.39
N THR A 128 2.02 3.47 1.89
CA THR A 128 0.56 3.39 1.80
C THR A 128 -0.12 4.44 2.67
N ALA A 129 0.39 4.68 3.90
CA ALA A 129 -0.12 5.73 4.77
C ALA A 129 0.07 7.12 4.14
N ILE A 130 1.27 7.41 3.61
CA ILE A 130 1.56 8.67 2.90
C ILE A 130 0.59 8.86 1.73
N PHE A 131 0.48 7.85 0.85
CA PHE A 131 -0.38 7.94 -0.34
C PHE A 131 -1.84 8.21 0.03
N LYS A 132 -2.41 7.40 0.94
CA LYS A 132 -3.83 7.52 1.30
C LYS A 132 -4.15 8.85 2.00
N THR A 133 -3.27 9.31 2.89
CA THR A 133 -3.46 10.61 3.55
C THR A 133 -3.35 11.77 2.55
N LEU A 134 -2.39 11.75 1.65
CA LEU A 134 -2.25 12.79 0.63
C LEU A 134 -3.46 12.89 -0.31
N ILE A 135 -3.97 11.75 -0.78
CA ILE A 135 -5.16 11.73 -1.64
C ILE A 135 -6.40 12.23 -0.90
N CYS A 136 -6.58 11.84 0.38
CA CYS A 136 -7.69 12.36 1.19
C CYS A 136 -7.59 13.87 1.40
N LEU A 137 -6.40 14.41 1.66
CA LEU A 137 -6.19 15.86 1.77
C LEU A 137 -6.49 16.57 0.45
N LYS A 138 -6.01 16.03 -0.69
CA LYS A 138 -6.26 16.65 -2.01
C LYS A 138 -7.74 16.70 -2.37
N THR A 139 -8.54 15.78 -1.85
CA THR A 139 -9.99 15.65 -2.12
C THR A 139 -10.88 16.11 -0.98
N ARG A 140 -10.35 16.83 0.00
CA ARG A 140 -11.07 17.38 1.17
C ARG A 140 -11.77 16.33 2.03
N ASN A 141 -11.27 15.09 2.05
CA ASN A 141 -11.79 14.02 2.90
C ASN A 141 -11.07 13.94 4.24
N GLY A 142 -11.80 13.56 5.28
CA GLY A 142 -11.23 13.09 6.54
C GLY A 142 -10.80 11.63 6.42
N ILE A 143 -9.80 11.22 7.19
CA ILE A 143 -9.29 9.85 7.14
C ILE A 143 -8.97 9.32 8.53
N ILE A 144 -9.35 8.06 8.81
CA ILE A 144 -8.87 7.29 9.96
C ILE A 144 -8.13 6.06 9.47
N ILE A 145 -6.89 5.92 9.94
CA ILE A 145 -6.00 4.84 9.57
C ILE A 145 -6.12 3.69 10.56
N SER A 146 -6.36 2.48 10.06
CA SER A 146 -6.18 1.23 10.79
C SER A 146 -4.86 0.59 10.35
N PRO A 147 -3.77 0.72 11.13
CA PRO A 147 -2.50 0.11 10.82
C PRO A 147 -2.53 -1.40 11.07
N HIS A 148 -1.72 -2.15 10.34
CA HIS A 148 -1.49 -3.55 10.70
C HIS A 148 -0.74 -3.64 12.04
N PRO A 149 -1.10 -4.55 12.99
CA PRO A 149 -0.47 -4.64 14.31
C PRO A 149 1.07 -4.73 14.28
N ARG A 150 1.64 -5.43 13.29
CA ARG A 150 3.09 -5.61 13.12
C ARG A 150 3.81 -4.43 12.46
N ALA A 151 3.10 -3.37 12.06
CA ALA A 151 3.65 -2.19 11.39
C ALA A 151 3.00 -0.90 11.92
N LYS A 152 2.46 -0.92 13.14
CA LYS A 152 1.69 0.20 13.68
C LYS A 152 2.55 1.44 13.92
N LYS A 153 3.77 1.27 14.41
CA LYS A 153 4.67 2.40 14.74
C LYS A 153 5.06 3.18 13.49
N SER A 154 5.55 2.47 12.46
CA SER A 154 5.97 3.11 11.20
C SER A 154 4.80 3.71 10.44
N THR A 155 3.64 3.06 10.45
CA THR A 155 2.40 3.58 9.83
C THR A 155 1.96 4.88 10.50
N ILE A 156 1.87 4.89 11.83
CA ILE A 156 1.45 6.07 12.62
C ILE A 156 2.46 7.19 12.46
N ALA A 157 3.76 6.90 12.49
CA ALA A 157 4.80 7.91 12.28
C ALA A 157 4.66 8.60 10.91
N ALA A 158 4.40 7.83 9.85
CA ALA A 158 4.16 8.37 8.52
C ALA A 158 2.90 9.26 8.46
N ALA A 159 1.80 8.78 9.02
CA ALA A 159 0.55 9.54 9.10
C ALA A 159 0.71 10.85 9.89
N LYS A 160 1.43 10.79 11.02
CA LYS A 160 1.68 11.95 11.88
C LYS A 160 2.50 13.03 11.18
N ILE A 161 3.52 12.66 10.42
CA ILE A 161 4.32 13.63 9.64
C ILE A 161 3.44 14.36 8.63
N VAL A 162 2.58 13.63 7.92
CA VAL A 162 1.63 14.22 6.96
C VAL A 162 0.63 15.13 7.68
N TYR A 163 0.08 14.66 8.81
CA TYR A 163 -0.87 15.43 9.63
C TYR A 163 -0.28 16.73 10.15
N ASP A 164 0.90 16.67 10.79
CA ASP A 164 1.54 17.84 11.38
C ASP A 164 1.81 18.91 10.30
N ALA A 165 2.30 18.50 9.13
CA ALA A 165 2.57 19.39 8.01
C ALA A 165 1.28 19.98 7.40
N ALA A 166 0.23 19.17 7.29
CA ALA A 166 -1.07 19.61 6.81
C ALA A 166 -1.69 20.67 7.72
N VAL A 167 -1.69 20.42 9.04
CA VAL A 167 -2.20 21.37 10.04
C VAL A 167 -1.38 22.66 10.07
N ALA A 168 -0.05 22.58 10.00
CA ALA A 168 0.82 23.75 9.89
C ALA A 168 0.56 24.57 8.62
N ALA A 169 0.10 23.95 7.54
CA ALA A 169 -0.27 24.61 6.28
C ALA A 169 -1.71 25.15 6.27
N GLY A 170 -2.51 24.86 7.32
CA GLY A 170 -3.85 25.39 7.52
C GLY A 170 -4.97 24.35 7.46
N ALA A 171 -4.68 23.07 7.39
CA ALA A 171 -5.72 22.03 7.50
C ALA A 171 -6.39 22.05 8.89
N PRO A 172 -7.67 21.70 8.99
CA PRO A 172 -8.34 21.60 10.29
C PRO A 172 -7.66 20.55 11.18
N LYS A 173 -7.50 20.89 12.47
CA LYS A 173 -7.04 19.90 13.46
C LYS A 173 -8.02 18.73 13.53
N GLY A 174 -7.48 17.50 13.61
CA GLY A 174 -8.28 16.29 13.66
C GLY A 174 -8.63 15.69 12.28
N ILE A 175 -8.21 16.29 11.15
CA ILE A 175 -8.57 15.81 9.80
C ILE A 175 -8.00 14.41 9.46
N ILE A 176 -6.90 14.02 10.10
CA ILE A 176 -6.29 12.70 10.00
C ILE A 176 -6.26 12.09 11.40
N GLY A 177 -6.84 10.89 11.53
CA GLY A 177 -6.81 10.08 12.75
C GLY A 177 -6.20 8.70 12.49
N TRP A 178 -5.92 7.97 13.55
CA TRP A 178 -5.45 6.59 13.50
C TRP A 178 -5.85 5.80 14.75
N ILE A 179 -5.84 4.49 14.63
CA ILE A 179 -6.02 3.56 15.74
C ILE A 179 -4.63 3.25 16.31
N ASP A 180 -4.40 3.57 17.58
CA ASP A 180 -3.08 3.39 18.23
C ASP A 180 -2.82 1.93 18.61
N VAL A 181 -3.87 1.21 18.99
CA VAL A 181 -3.81 -0.23 19.29
C VAL A 181 -4.79 -0.97 18.38
N PRO A 182 -4.36 -1.31 17.14
CA PRO A 182 -5.25 -1.90 16.16
C PRO A 182 -5.70 -3.31 16.58
N SER A 183 -7.00 -3.55 16.48
CA SER A 183 -7.66 -4.85 16.59
C SER A 183 -8.54 -5.10 15.37
N LEU A 184 -8.97 -6.36 15.19
CA LEU A 184 -9.92 -6.69 14.13
C LEU A 184 -11.28 -6.01 14.38
N GLU A 185 -11.67 -5.92 15.63
CA GLU A 185 -12.93 -5.30 16.08
C GLU A 185 -12.96 -3.80 15.73
N LEU A 186 -11.95 -3.04 16.15
CA LEU A 186 -11.83 -1.61 15.81
C LEU A 186 -11.70 -1.38 14.30
N THR A 187 -11.00 -2.28 13.59
CA THR A 187 -10.90 -2.19 12.13
C THR A 187 -12.26 -2.41 11.46
N ASN A 188 -13.01 -3.40 11.90
CA ASN A 188 -14.36 -3.65 11.40
C ASN A 188 -15.33 -2.50 11.75
N MET A 189 -15.21 -1.93 12.96
CA MET A 189 -15.99 -0.78 13.36
C MET A 189 -15.75 0.42 12.44
N ILE A 190 -14.48 0.83 12.21
CA ILE A 190 -14.22 1.99 11.35
C ILE A 190 -14.65 1.74 9.90
N MET A 191 -14.60 0.50 9.41
CA MET A 191 -15.11 0.17 8.08
C MET A 191 -16.63 0.38 7.96
N ARG A 192 -17.41 0.08 9.02
CA ARG A 192 -18.86 0.29 9.03
C ARG A 192 -19.25 1.76 9.23
N GLU A 193 -18.47 2.51 10.01
CA GLU A 193 -18.76 3.89 10.39
C GLU A 193 -18.25 4.95 9.40
N SER A 194 -17.52 4.53 8.36
CA SER A 194 -16.98 5.43 7.34
C SER A 194 -17.91 5.56 6.12
N ASP A 195 -17.66 6.57 5.31
CA ASP A 195 -18.42 6.80 4.07
C ASP A 195 -17.81 6.02 2.88
N THR A 196 -16.54 5.69 2.95
CA THR A 196 -15.83 4.82 1.98
C THR A 196 -14.61 4.18 2.63
N ILE A 197 -14.25 3.00 2.14
CA ILE A 197 -13.11 2.22 2.62
C ILE A 197 -12.02 2.16 1.55
N LEU A 198 -10.79 2.49 1.92
CA LEU A 198 -9.57 2.21 1.16
C LEU A 198 -8.82 1.06 1.83
N ALA A 199 -9.13 -0.18 1.47
CA ALA A 199 -8.50 -1.35 2.05
C ALA A 199 -7.32 -1.83 1.21
N THR A 200 -6.14 -1.95 1.84
CA THR A 200 -4.98 -2.64 1.25
C THR A 200 -4.52 -3.71 2.22
N GLY A 201 -4.59 -4.98 1.81
CA GLY A 201 -4.27 -6.08 2.71
C GLY A 201 -4.41 -7.45 2.08
N GLY A 202 -4.34 -8.50 2.89
CA GLY A 202 -4.56 -9.86 2.43
C GLY A 202 -6.02 -10.14 2.02
N PRO A 203 -6.29 -11.28 1.35
CA PRO A 203 -7.62 -11.61 0.82
C PRO A 203 -8.74 -11.53 1.86
N GLY A 204 -8.48 -11.99 3.10
CA GLY A 204 -9.46 -11.92 4.19
C GLY A 204 -9.87 -10.50 4.56
N MET A 205 -8.92 -9.57 4.60
CA MET A 205 -9.20 -8.15 4.90
C MET A 205 -9.96 -7.47 3.77
N VAL A 206 -9.59 -7.76 2.52
CA VAL A 206 -10.31 -7.24 1.34
C VAL A 206 -11.76 -7.76 1.30
N LYS A 207 -11.95 -9.06 1.60
CA LYS A 207 -13.30 -9.66 1.73
C LYS A 207 -14.10 -8.97 2.85
N ALA A 208 -13.48 -8.72 4.02
CA ALA A 208 -14.14 -8.01 5.11
C ALA A 208 -14.57 -6.60 4.72
N ALA A 209 -13.72 -5.86 4.00
CA ALA A 209 -14.05 -4.52 3.50
C ALA A 209 -15.26 -4.54 2.55
N TYR A 210 -15.29 -5.44 1.56
CA TYR A 210 -16.43 -5.55 0.64
C TYR A 210 -17.71 -6.07 1.32
N SER A 211 -17.58 -6.80 2.43
CA SER A 211 -18.73 -7.34 3.19
C SER A 211 -19.20 -6.41 4.31
N SER A 212 -18.58 -5.26 4.50
CA SER A 212 -18.93 -4.31 5.58
C SER A 212 -20.25 -3.58 5.39
N GLY A 213 -20.77 -3.54 4.17
CA GLY A 213 -21.93 -2.72 3.79
C GLY A 213 -21.56 -1.29 3.39
N THR A 214 -20.30 -0.88 3.52
CA THR A 214 -19.79 0.44 3.12
C THR A 214 -19.10 0.33 1.76
N PRO A 215 -19.23 1.30 0.85
CA PRO A 215 -18.49 1.33 -0.41
C PRO A 215 -16.99 1.16 -0.17
N ALA A 216 -16.36 0.22 -0.89
CA ALA A 216 -14.95 -0.11 -0.66
C ALA A 216 -14.15 -0.19 -1.95
N LEU A 217 -12.90 0.30 -1.89
CA LEU A 217 -11.85 0.08 -2.87
C LEU A 217 -10.81 -0.85 -2.22
N GLY A 218 -10.95 -2.15 -2.50
CA GLY A 218 -10.10 -3.18 -1.94
C GLY A 218 -8.96 -3.56 -2.87
N VAL A 219 -7.72 -3.58 -2.35
CA VAL A 219 -6.52 -4.00 -3.05
C VAL A 219 -5.90 -5.17 -2.28
N GLY A 220 -5.89 -6.33 -2.91
CA GLY A 220 -5.36 -7.57 -2.34
C GLY A 220 -3.96 -7.91 -2.83
N ALA A 221 -3.55 -9.17 -2.59
CA ALA A 221 -2.36 -9.74 -3.17
C ALA A 221 -2.54 -9.88 -4.70
N GLY A 222 -1.51 -9.51 -5.44
CA GLY A 222 -1.46 -9.69 -6.90
C GLY A 222 -0.73 -10.97 -7.27
N ASN A 223 -1.08 -11.52 -8.42
CA ASN A 223 -0.32 -12.53 -9.14
C ASN A 223 -0.13 -12.05 -10.58
N ALA A 224 0.79 -11.11 -10.76
CA ALA A 224 1.07 -10.57 -12.08
C ALA A 224 1.80 -11.62 -12.92
N SER A 225 1.29 -11.87 -14.12
CA SER A 225 1.89 -12.79 -15.10
C SER A 225 2.59 -11.99 -16.19
N ALA A 226 3.82 -12.36 -16.51
CA ALA A 226 4.57 -11.84 -17.64
C ALA A 226 4.61 -12.88 -18.76
N ILE A 227 4.25 -12.48 -19.98
CA ILE A 227 4.29 -13.34 -21.16
C ILE A 227 5.50 -12.92 -22.00
N ILE A 228 6.39 -13.88 -22.30
CA ILE A 228 7.53 -13.70 -23.20
C ILE A 228 7.20 -14.40 -24.51
N ASP A 229 6.77 -13.61 -25.48
CA ASP A 229 6.46 -14.05 -26.83
C ASP A 229 7.75 -14.36 -27.64
N SER A 230 7.64 -15.16 -28.67
CA SER A 230 8.76 -15.53 -29.55
C SER A 230 9.44 -14.34 -30.26
N SER A 231 8.73 -13.22 -30.39
CA SER A 231 9.26 -11.96 -30.97
C SER A 231 9.90 -11.02 -29.93
N ALA A 232 9.89 -11.39 -28.64
CA ALA A 232 10.41 -10.53 -27.58
C ALA A 232 11.94 -10.42 -27.62
N ASP A 233 12.47 -9.26 -27.20
CA ASP A 233 13.87 -9.14 -26.78
C ASP A 233 14.03 -9.85 -25.43
N ILE A 234 14.52 -11.09 -25.47
CA ILE A 234 14.67 -11.96 -24.30
C ILE A 234 15.54 -11.32 -23.22
N VAL A 235 16.65 -10.68 -23.63
CA VAL A 235 17.60 -10.04 -22.71
C VAL A 235 16.92 -8.92 -21.92
N ASN A 236 16.19 -8.06 -22.62
CA ASN A 236 15.46 -6.95 -22.01
C ASN A 236 14.28 -7.46 -21.16
N ALA A 237 13.51 -8.43 -21.66
CA ALA A 237 12.37 -9.00 -20.95
C ALA A 237 12.78 -9.63 -19.61
N VAL A 238 13.76 -10.52 -19.61
CA VAL A 238 14.27 -11.19 -18.42
C VAL A 238 14.88 -10.18 -17.44
N ASN A 239 15.65 -9.20 -17.94
CA ASN A 239 16.22 -8.16 -17.11
C ASN A 239 15.13 -7.34 -16.39
N SER A 240 14.09 -6.94 -17.10
CA SER A 240 12.98 -6.16 -16.55
C SER A 240 12.20 -6.94 -15.50
N ILE A 241 11.92 -8.22 -15.75
CA ILE A 241 11.23 -9.12 -14.81
C ILE A 241 12.05 -9.28 -13.52
N ILE A 242 13.35 -9.55 -13.63
CA ILE A 242 14.22 -9.71 -12.45
C ILE A 242 14.28 -8.40 -11.67
N HIS A 243 14.41 -7.26 -12.34
CA HIS A 243 14.46 -5.94 -11.69
C HIS A 243 13.19 -5.65 -10.91
N SER A 244 12.04 -5.94 -11.51
CA SER A 244 10.73 -5.80 -10.84
C SER A 244 10.58 -6.79 -9.69
N LYS A 245 10.92 -8.08 -9.91
CA LYS A 245 10.78 -9.15 -8.91
C LYS A 245 11.67 -8.98 -7.69
N THR A 246 12.87 -8.45 -7.84
CA THR A 246 13.82 -8.28 -6.74
C THR A 246 13.61 -7.00 -5.94
N PHE A 247 12.87 -6.03 -6.49
CA PHE A 247 12.57 -4.78 -5.81
C PHE A 247 11.83 -5.03 -4.49
N ASP A 248 12.41 -4.56 -3.41
CA ASP A 248 11.94 -4.74 -2.02
C ASP A 248 11.61 -6.22 -1.70
N ASN A 249 12.45 -7.15 -2.17
CA ASN A 249 12.27 -8.60 -2.06
C ASN A 249 10.89 -9.08 -2.55
N GLY A 250 10.40 -8.53 -3.65
CA GLY A 250 9.15 -8.94 -4.29
C GLY A 250 7.87 -8.60 -3.52
N MET A 251 7.92 -7.62 -2.60
CA MET A 251 6.77 -7.28 -1.76
C MET A 251 5.72 -6.39 -2.41
N ILE A 252 5.97 -5.85 -3.60
CA ILE A 252 4.95 -5.08 -4.31
C ILE A 252 3.92 -6.05 -4.87
N CYS A 253 2.62 -5.77 -4.65
CA CYS A 253 1.52 -6.58 -5.19
C CYS A 253 1.46 -6.62 -6.73
N ALA A 254 2.13 -5.72 -7.41
CA ALA A 254 2.27 -5.66 -8.87
C ALA A 254 3.51 -6.40 -9.39
N THR A 255 4.32 -7.01 -8.51
CA THR A 255 5.51 -7.78 -8.88
C THR A 255 5.13 -9.04 -9.65
N GLU A 256 5.88 -9.38 -10.69
CA GLU A 256 5.67 -10.59 -11.46
C GLU A 256 5.86 -11.83 -10.58
N GLN A 257 4.87 -12.72 -10.59
CA GLN A 257 4.87 -13.97 -9.85
C GLN A 257 4.99 -15.18 -10.80
N THR A 258 4.51 -15.01 -12.03
CA THR A 258 4.47 -16.07 -13.04
C THR A 258 5.09 -15.55 -14.33
N VAL A 259 5.94 -16.36 -14.96
CA VAL A 259 6.47 -16.09 -16.31
C VAL A 259 6.01 -17.19 -17.24
N ILE A 260 5.33 -16.80 -18.30
CA ILE A 260 4.86 -17.69 -19.38
C ILE A 260 5.72 -17.43 -20.60
N ALA A 261 6.61 -18.34 -20.93
CA ALA A 261 7.47 -18.21 -22.11
C ALA A 261 6.94 -19.06 -23.26
N ASP A 262 6.95 -18.51 -24.48
CA ASP A 262 6.67 -19.28 -25.68
C ASP A 262 7.65 -20.46 -25.77
N LYS A 263 7.13 -21.63 -26.15
CA LYS A 263 7.90 -22.87 -26.20
C LYS A 263 9.16 -22.78 -27.08
N THR A 264 9.10 -21.98 -28.14
CA THR A 264 10.22 -21.83 -29.09
C THR A 264 11.40 -21.09 -28.51
N VAL A 265 11.18 -20.19 -27.55
CA VAL A 265 12.22 -19.37 -26.88
C VAL A 265 12.49 -19.78 -25.44
N TYR A 266 11.76 -20.76 -24.91
CA TYR A 266 11.83 -21.18 -23.51
C TYR A 266 13.27 -21.46 -23.02
N ASN A 267 14.05 -22.22 -23.78
CA ASN A 267 15.42 -22.57 -23.40
C ASN A 267 16.35 -21.36 -23.31
N ASP A 268 16.15 -20.36 -24.17
CA ASP A 268 16.97 -19.14 -24.15
C ASP A 268 16.53 -18.21 -23.04
N VAL A 269 15.24 -18.14 -22.75
CA VAL A 269 14.70 -17.44 -21.57
C VAL A 269 15.27 -18.06 -20.28
N LYS A 270 15.24 -19.38 -20.13
CA LYS A 270 15.81 -20.10 -18.98
C LYS A 270 17.30 -19.84 -18.80
N LYS A 271 18.09 -19.93 -19.87
CA LYS A 271 19.52 -19.59 -19.83
C LYS A 271 19.77 -18.15 -19.38
N GLU A 272 18.99 -17.19 -19.86
CA GLU A 272 19.16 -15.79 -19.51
C GLU A 272 18.80 -15.53 -18.03
N PHE A 273 17.77 -16.18 -17.48
CA PHE A 273 17.47 -16.13 -16.04
C PHE A 273 18.62 -16.68 -15.19
N ILE A 274 19.17 -17.84 -15.55
CA ILE A 274 20.32 -18.47 -14.86
C ILE A 274 21.54 -17.54 -14.89
N LYS A 275 21.89 -17.04 -16.07
CA LYS A 275 23.01 -16.10 -16.26
C LYS A 275 22.91 -14.87 -15.38
N ARG A 276 21.70 -14.44 -15.02
CA ARG A 276 21.43 -13.27 -14.18
C ARG A 276 21.27 -13.58 -12.70
N GLY A 277 21.59 -14.82 -12.27
CA GLY A 277 21.60 -15.22 -10.87
C GLY A 277 20.25 -15.72 -10.34
N CYS A 278 19.35 -16.16 -11.21
CA CYS A 278 18.18 -16.92 -10.79
C CYS A 278 18.50 -18.40 -10.64
N TYR A 279 17.92 -19.03 -9.62
CA TYR A 279 18.11 -20.44 -9.30
C TYR A 279 16.85 -21.23 -9.67
N PHE A 280 16.98 -22.19 -10.57
CA PHE A 280 15.89 -23.10 -10.92
C PHE A 280 15.88 -24.29 -9.98
N LEU A 281 14.76 -24.48 -9.30
CA LEU A 281 14.54 -25.55 -8.36
C LEU A 281 14.41 -26.90 -9.10
N ASN A 282 15.02 -27.95 -8.55
CA ASN A 282 14.67 -29.31 -8.94
C ASN A 282 13.35 -29.74 -8.26
N ASP A 283 12.81 -30.91 -8.61
CA ASP A 283 11.50 -31.37 -8.12
C ASP A 283 11.45 -31.50 -6.60
N GLU A 284 12.51 -32.00 -5.96
CA GLU A 284 12.59 -32.12 -4.50
C GLU A 284 12.63 -30.76 -3.80
N GLU A 285 13.40 -29.81 -4.33
CA GLU A 285 13.49 -28.44 -3.83
C GLU A 285 12.17 -27.69 -4.03
N ALA A 286 11.52 -27.88 -5.19
CA ALA A 286 10.22 -27.29 -5.48
C ALA A 286 9.16 -27.76 -4.47
N ASP A 287 9.12 -29.06 -4.14
CA ASP A 287 8.23 -29.62 -3.12
C ASP A 287 8.51 -29.04 -1.72
N LYS A 288 9.78 -28.88 -1.36
CA LYS A 288 10.17 -28.25 -0.09
C LYS A 288 9.71 -26.79 -0.03
N ILE A 289 9.87 -26.06 -1.13
CA ILE A 289 9.41 -24.66 -1.24
C ILE A 289 7.88 -24.58 -1.14
N ARG A 290 7.11 -25.42 -1.85
CA ARG A 290 5.64 -25.43 -1.76
C ARG A 290 5.16 -25.63 -0.31
N LYS A 291 5.74 -26.60 0.40
CA LYS A 291 5.44 -26.88 1.83
C LYS A 291 5.85 -25.72 2.75
N THR A 292 6.87 -24.96 2.39
CA THR A 292 7.33 -23.80 3.15
C THR A 292 6.47 -22.56 2.87
N MET A 293 6.04 -22.39 1.62
CA MET A 293 5.21 -21.26 1.19
C MET A 293 3.78 -21.35 1.69
N LEU A 294 3.19 -22.55 1.70
CA LEU A 294 1.79 -22.74 2.07
C LEU A 294 1.70 -23.53 3.39
N ILE A 295 1.14 -22.90 4.41
CA ILE A 295 0.84 -23.53 5.70
C ILE A 295 -0.67 -23.56 5.88
N ASN A 296 -1.27 -24.75 5.95
CA ASN A 296 -2.72 -24.94 6.05
C ASN A 296 -3.50 -24.21 4.94
N GLY A 297 -3.00 -24.21 3.72
CA GLY A 297 -3.61 -23.55 2.57
C GLY A 297 -3.48 -22.02 2.54
N ALA A 298 -2.75 -21.43 3.48
CA ALA A 298 -2.49 -19.99 3.53
C ALA A 298 -1.00 -19.68 3.33
N LEU A 299 -0.72 -18.52 2.73
CA LEU A 299 0.65 -18.04 2.54
C LEU A 299 1.36 -17.90 3.89
N ASN A 300 2.54 -18.49 4.02
CA ASN A 300 3.41 -18.37 5.18
C ASN A 300 3.93 -16.91 5.32
N ALA A 301 3.41 -16.19 6.29
CA ALA A 301 3.79 -14.79 6.51
C ALA A 301 5.29 -14.59 6.85
N LYS A 302 6.01 -15.65 7.20
CA LYS A 302 7.44 -15.57 7.56
C LYS A 302 8.36 -15.46 6.35
N ILE A 303 7.92 -15.89 5.16
CA ILE A 303 8.73 -15.78 3.93
C ILE A 303 8.56 -14.44 3.22
N VAL A 304 7.52 -13.68 3.57
CA VAL A 304 7.20 -12.42 2.89
C VAL A 304 8.30 -11.40 3.10
N GLY A 305 8.84 -10.89 2.00
CA GLY A 305 9.92 -9.89 2.02
C GLY A 305 11.30 -10.42 2.42
N GLN A 306 11.48 -11.75 2.47
CA GLN A 306 12.75 -12.39 2.76
C GLN A 306 13.59 -12.60 1.49
N ARG A 307 14.92 -12.69 1.69
CA ARG A 307 15.85 -13.02 0.60
C ARG A 307 15.69 -14.49 0.16
N PRO A 308 15.95 -14.81 -1.11
CA PRO A 308 15.88 -16.20 -1.62
C PRO A 308 16.68 -17.21 -0.79
N VAL A 309 17.89 -16.83 -0.37
CA VAL A 309 18.74 -17.66 0.48
C VAL A 309 18.08 -17.98 1.83
N THR A 310 17.39 -17.00 2.44
CA THR A 310 16.64 -17.20 3.68
C THR A 310 15.49 -18.16 3.48
N ILE A 311 14.76 -18.04 2.36
CA ILE A 311 13.63 -18.91 2.04
C ILE A 311 14.11 -20.35 1.77
N ALA A 312 15.21 -20.52 1.03
CA ALA A 312 15.81 -21.83 0.77
C ALA A 312 16.26 -22.54 2.09
N LYS A 313 16.93 -21.80 2.99
CA LYS A 313 17.28 -22.33 4.32
C LYS A 313 16.07 -22.74 5.15
N MET A 314 14.98 -21.95 5.11
CA MET A 314 13.73 -22.31 5.79
C MET A 314 13.10 -23.56 5.19
N ALA A 315 13.29 -23.82 3.91
CA ALA A 315 12.83 -25.02 3.21
C ALA A 315 13.79 -26.22 3.37
N GLY A 316 14.95 -26.04 4.00
CA GLY A 316 15.89 -27.12 4.33
C GLY A 316 16.87 -27.46 3.18
N PHE A 317 17.25 -26.47 2.37
CA PHE A 317 18.34 -26.60 1.39
C PHE A 317 19.11 -25.30 1.22
N GLU A 318 20.23 -25.34 0.53
CA GLU A 318 21.13 -24.19 0.32
C GLU A 318 21.19 -23.82 -1.16
N VAL A 319 21.33 -22.52 -1.42
CA VAL A 319 21.55 -21.94 -2.75
C VAL A 319 22.71 -20.94 -2.68
N PRO A 320 23.34 -20.57 -3.81
CA PRO A 320 24.37 -19.53 -3.83
C PRO A 320 23.92 -18.23 -3.14
N GLU A 321 24.83 -17.59 -2.39
CA GLU A 321 24.50 -16.39 -1.58
C GLU A 321 24.03 -15.21 -2.44
N ASP A 322 24.43 -15.15 -3.71
CA ASP A 322 24.07 -14.13 -4.69
C ASP A 322 22.79 -14.46 -5.47
N THR A 323 22.09 -15.55 -5.12
CA THR A 323 20.80 -15.92 -5.74
C THR A 323 19.80 -14.80 -5.60
N LYS A 324 19.25 -14.35 -6.73
CA LYS A 324 18.29 -13.24 -6.81
C LYS A 324 16.85 -13.69 -6.73
N VAL A 325 16.50 -14.80 -7.36
CA VAL A 325 15.13 -15.35 -7.41
C VAL A 325 15.21 -16.88 -7.41
N LEU A 326 14.32 -17.53 -6.67
CA LEU A 326 14.04 -18.96 -6.77
C LEU A 326 12.91 -19.16 -7.80
N ILE A 327 13.13 -20.03 -8.77
CA ILE A 327 12.16 -20.30 -9.84
C ILE A 327 11.80 -21.79 -9.82
N GLY A 328 10.52 -22.10 -9.63
CA GLY A 328 9.94 -23.41 -9.87
C GLY A 328 9.38 -23.48 -11.28
N GLU A 329 9.57 -24.59 -11.97
CA GLU A 329 8.94 -24.86 -13.26
C GLU A 329 7.59 -25.54 -13.00
N ALA A 330 6.53 -25.02 -13.62
CA ALA A 330 5.19 -25.58 -13.55
C ALA A 330 4.77 -26.10 -14.92
N THR A 331 4.07 -27.20 -14.95
CA THR A 331 3.56 -27.83 -16.18
C THR A 331 2.05 -27.63 -16.34
N SER A 332 1.40 -27.12 -15.31
CA SER A 332 -0.03 -26.84 -15.27
C SER A 332 -0.35 -25.56 -14.50
N THR A 333 -1.60 -25.19 -14.44
CA THR A 333 -2.14 -24.09 -13.60
C THR A 333 -2.95 -24.64 -12.43
N ALA A 334 -2.67 -25.87 -12.01
CA ALA A 334 -3.36 -26.48 -10.87
C ALA A 334 -2.99 -25.77 -9.55
N PRO A 335 -3.90 -25.73 -8.55
CA PRO A 335 -3.67 -25.02 -7.29
C PRO A 335 -2.46 -25.53 -6.49
N GLU A 336 -1.99 -26.75 -6.74
CA GLU A 336 -0.83 -27.38 -6.13
C GLU A 336 0.50 -27.01 -6.79
N GLU A 337 0.50 -26.38 -7.96
CA GLU A 337 1.65 -25.82 -8.67
C GLU A 337 1.69 -24.27 -8.56
#